data_dd2f1fcbbe8887d8d8b99900399d03e5
#
_entry.id   dd2f1fcbbe8887d8d8b99900399d03e5
#
_cell.length_a   1.000
_cell.length_b   1.000
_cell.length_c   1.000
_cell.angle_alpha   90.00
_cell.angle_beta   90.00
_cell.angle_gamma   90.00
#
_symmetry.space_group_name_H-M   'P 1'
#
loop_
_entity.id
_entity.type
_entity.pdbx_description
1 polymer ?
#
loop_
_entity_poly.entity_id
_entity_poly.type
_entity_poly.pdbx_seq_one_letter_code
_entity_poly.pdbx_strand_id
1 'polypeptide(L)'
;MSCRSTQEVDTSVYMDAKQPVDKRVEALLAQMTLEEKVGQMDMVTVWDKEAIFKNGYYDFGAWLADLEPEECNQLQKLSEQTRLKIPYLIGMDAAHGYAMLTGRTIFPTSISMAATFNRELIYRTTSKAGEEIRSSGIHWAFAPCIDIVQDARWGRTGETYGEDPFLTSELVKEAIRCLLYTSDAADD
;
A
#
# COMPACT_ATOMS: atom_id res chain seq x y z
N MET A 1 29.23 -7.14 13.38
CA MET A 1 29.08 -5.81 13.98
C MET A 1 29.27 -4.77 12.91
N SER A 2 28.20 -4.30 12.30
CA SER A 2 28.27 -3.23 11.28
C SER A 2 28.44 -1.90 12.00
N CYS A 3 29.47 -1.16 11.62
CA CYS A 3 29.72 0.17 12.15
C CYS A 3 28.63 1.11 11.63
N ARG A 4 27.56 1.34 12.40
CA ARG A 4 26.54 2.34 12.06
C ARG A 4 27.25 3.70 12.02
N SER A 5 27.16 4.39 10.89
CA SER A 5 27.68 5.76 10.79
C SER A 5 26.94 6.64 11.80
N THR A 6 27.68 7.25 12.71
CA THR A 6 27.17 8.21 13.71
C THR A 6 26.97 9.60 13.14
N GLN A 7 26.93 9.73 11.80
CA GLN A 7 26.75 11.01 11.16
C GLN A 7 25.35 11.56 11.47
N GLU A 8 25.32 12.75 12.06
CA GLU A 8 24.09 13.48 12.36
C GLU A 8 23.30 13.73 11.06
N VAL A 9 21.99 13.45 11.10
CA VAL A 9 21.12 13.56 9.91
C VAL A 9 20.47 14.93 9.91
N ASP A 10 20.64 15.65 8.82
CA ASP A 10 19.91 16.92 8.60
C ASP A 10 18.50 16.63 8.07
N THR A 11 17.51 16.74 8.93
CA THR A 11 16.10 16.52 8.62
C THR A 11 15.39 17.77 8.10
N SER A 12 16.04 18.93 8.11
CA SER A 12 15.42 20.25 7.89
C SER A 12 14.70 20.40 6.56
N VAL A 13 15.16 19.70 5.53
CA VAL A 13 14.59 19.80 4.18
C VAL A 13 13.61 18.63 3.92
N TYR A 14 14.06 17.38 4.08
CA TYR A 14 13.22 16.25 3.65
C TYR A 14 12.00 16.00 4.55
N MET A 15 12.04 16.41 5.83
CA MET A 15 10.90 16.31 6.74
C MET A 15 9.92 17.50 6.62
N ASP A 16 10.33 18.60 5.98
CA ASP A 16 9.45 19.74 5.79
C ASP A 16 8.51 19.52 4.61
N ALA A 17 7.23 19.24 4.90
CA ALA A 17 6.20 19.03 3.89
C ALA A 17 5.96 20.25 2.96
N LYS A 18 6.40 21.45 3.33
CA LYS A 18 6.27 22.66 2.51
C LYS A 18 7.31 22.75 1.40
N GLN A 19 8.39 21.97 1.48
CA GLN A 19 9.39 21.91 0.43
C GLN A 19 8.89 21.10 -0.77
N PRO A 20 9.28 21.46 -2.00
CA PRO A 20 8.99 20.66 -3.18
C PRO A 20 9.47 19.20 -3.03
N VAL A 21 8.69 18.26 -3.53
CA VAL A 21 8.97 16.82 -3.41
C VAL A 21 10.38 16.48 -3.89
N ASP A 22 10.78 16.98 -5.06
CA ASP A 22 12.11 16.69 -5.63
C ASP A 22 13.24 17.14 -4.70
N LYS A 23 13.13 18.33 -4.10
CA LYS A 23 14.12 18.79 -3.11
C LYS A 23 14.18 17.91 -1.88
N ARG A 24 13.03 17.44 -1.41
CA ARG A 24 12.96 16.53 -0.26
C ARG A 24 13.63 15.20 -0.57
N VAL A 25 13.33 14.65 -1.75
CA VAL A 25 13.93 13.40 -2.24
C VAL A 25 15.45 13.53 -2.38
N GLU A 26 15.95 14.58 -3.04
CA GLU A 26 17.38 14.81 -3.20
C GLU A 26 18.11 14.95 -1.86
N ALA A 27 17.54 15.75 -0.93
CA ALA A 27 18.12 15.95 0.41
C ALA A 27 18.18 14.66 1.22
N LEU A 28 17.17 13.78 1.10
CA LEU A 28 17.16 12.48 1.74
C LEU A 28 18.18 11.53 1.11
N LEU A 29 18.15 11.37 -0.21
CA LEU A 29 19.05 10.48 -0.95
C LEU A 29 20.54 10.82 -0.74
N ALA A 30 20.87 12.10 -0.59
CA ALA A 30 22.24 12.53 -0.32
C ALA A 30 22.77 12.06 1.04
N GLN A 31 21.89 11.77 1.99
CA GLN A 31 22.26 11.37 3.35
C GLN A 31 22.17 9.84 3.55
N MET A 32 21.55 9.11 2.64
CA MET A 32 21.36 7.66 2.73
C MET A 32 22.63 6.91 2.41
N THR A 33 22.94 5.90 3.24
CA THR A 33 23.95 4.88 2.89
C THR A 33 23.43 3.96 1.80
N LEU A 34 24.31 3.14 1.23
CA LEU A 34 23.92 2.15 0.22
C LEU A 34 22.93 1.13 0.81
N GLU A 35 23.18 0.67 2.03
CA GLU A 35 22.34 -0.28 2.73
C GLU A 35 20.92 0.29 2.96
N GLU A 36 20.81 1.56 3.37
CA GLU A 36 19.53 2.23 3.55
C GLU A 36 18.79 2.40 2.24
N LYS A 37 19.48 2.70 1.14
CA LYS A 37 18.87 2.79 -0.20
C LYS A 37 18.33 1.42 -0.65
N VAL A 38 19.08 0.35 -0.45
CA VAL A 38 18.64 -1.01 -0.74
C VAL A 38 17.46 -1.40 0.13
N GLY A 39 17.52 -1.11 1.43
CA GLY A 39 16.42 -1.37 2.37
C GLY A 39 15.12 -0.66 1.96
N GLN A 40 15.19 0.59 1.48
CA GLN A 40 14.01 1.30 1.02
C GLN A 40 13.34 0.68 -0.23
N MET A 41 14.07 -0.14 -0.98
CA MET A 41 13.53 -0.88 -2.13
C MET A 41 12.98 -2.26 -1.74
N ASP A 42 13.13 -2.66 -0.48
CA ASP A 42 12.68 -3.96 0.00
C ASP A 42 11.30 -3.87 0.67
N MET A 43 10.44 -4.82 0.34
CA MET A 43 9.14 -5.03 0.97
C MET A 43 9.14 -6.38 1.66
N VAL A 44 8.90 -6.38 2.94
CA VAL A 44 8.95 -7.59 3.77
C VAL A 44 7.55 -8.06 4.12
N THR A 45 7.33 -9.36 3.98
CA THR A 45 6.13 -10.04 4.48
C THR A 45 6.46 -10.74 5.79
N VAL A 46 5.74 -10.42 6.84
CA VAL A 46 5.90 -11.09 8.14
C VAL A 46 4.55 -11.61 8.61
N TRP A 47 4.48 -12.92 8.77
CA TRP A 47 3.29 -13.61 9.25
C TRP A 47 3.22 -13.65 10.79
N ASP A 48 4.36 -13.54 11.45
CA ASP A 48 4.47 -13.49 12.90
C ASP A 48 4.52 -12.03 13.38
N LYS A 49 3.35 -11.51 13.72
CA LYS A 49 3.20 -10.14 14.22
C LYS A 49 3.98 -9.87 15.49
N GLU A 50 4.07 -10.85 16.40
CA GLU A 50 4.82 -10.71 17.65
C GLU A 50 6.30 -10.53 17.37
N ALA A 51 6.86 -11.23 16.38
CA ALA A 51 8.25 -11.11 15.99
C ALA A 51 8.57 -9.70 15.46
N ILE A 52 7.64 -9.06 14.73
CA ILE A 52 7.80 -7.69 14.24
C ILE A 52 8.06 -6.74 15.41
N PHE A 53 7.17 -6.74 16.39
CA PHE A 53 7.23 -5.79 17.51
C PHE A 53 8.28 -6.13 18.55
N LYS A 54 8.64 -7.41 18.68
CA LYS A 54 9.66 -7.88 19.62
C LYS A 54 11.09 -7.52 19.22
N ASN A 55 11.38 -7.54 17.92
CA ASN A 55 12.75 -7.34 17.41
C ASN A 55 13.10 -5.86 17.20
N GLY A 56 12.15 -4.94 17.34
CA GLY A 56 12.36 -3.51 17.21
C GLY A 56 12.22 -3.00 15.78
N TYR A 57 12.93 -1.94 15.44
CA TYR A 57 12.83 -1.29 14.12
C TYR A 57 13.65 -2.02 13.05
N TYR A 58 13.29 -1.76 11.81
CA TYR A 58 13.93 -2.32 10.62
C TYR A 58 14.16 -1.25 9.55
N ASP A 59 15.23 -1.39 8.77
CA ASP A 59 15.59 -0.45 7.69
C ASP A 59 14.97 -0.86 6.34
N PHE A 60 13.73 -1.37 6.34
CA PHE A 60 12.95 -1.67 5.13
C PHE A 60 12.08 -0.49 4.72
N GLY A 61 11.73 -0.42 3.43
CA GLY A 61 10.86 0.63 2.91
C GLY A 61 9.38 0.32 3.05
N ALA A 62 8.99 -0.95 2.95
CA ALA A 62 7.60 -1.36 2.91
C ALA A 62 7.33 -2.66 3.67
N TRP A 63 6.06 -2.82 4.05
CA TRP A 63 5.53 -4.02 4.69
C TRP A 63 4.30 -4.52 3.94
N LEU A 64 4.22 -5.82 3.74
CA LEU A 64 2.99 -6.53 3.40
C LEU A 64 2.54 -7.28 4.67
N ALA A 65 1.50 -6.80 5.33
CA ALA A 65 1.06 -7.39 6.60
C ALA A 65 -0.42 -7.10 6.89
N ASP A 66 -1.09 -8.10 7.47
CA ASP A 66 -2.46 -8.01 7.97
C ASP A 66 -2.47 -7.33 9.35
N LEU A 67 -2.44 -6.00 9.36
CA LEU A 67 -2.33 -5.22 10.60
C LEU A 67 -3.65 -4.49 10.90
N GLU A 68 -4.05 -4.54 12.16
CA GLU A 68 -5.10 -3.66 12.67
C GLU A 68 -4.59 -2.21 12.78
N PRO A 69 -5.47 -1.20 12.85
CA PRO A 69 -5.06 0.21 12.88
C PRO A 69 -4.05 0.53 14.00
N GLU A 70 -4.22 -0.07 15.16
CA GLU A 70 -3.32 0.11 16.31
C GLU A 70 -1.94 -0.50 16.04
N GLU A 71 -1.89 -1.65 15.35
CA GLU A 71 -0.64 -2.30 14.93
C GLU A 71 0.07 -1.47 13.86
N CYS A 72 -0.67 -0.91 12.90
CA CYS A 72 -0.11 0.03 11.91
C CYS A 72 0.54 1.24 12.61
N ASN A 73 -0.14 1.83 13.59
CA ASN A 73 0.40 2.95 14.37
C ASN A 73 1.65 2.55 15.16
N GLN A 74 1.68 1.35 15.73
CA GLN A 74 2.86 0.84 16.44
C GLN A 74 4.02 0.63 15.47
N LEU A 75 3.77 0.09 14.28
CA LEU A 75 4.78 -0.10 13.25
C LEU A 75 5.38 1.24 12.79
N GLN A 76 4.54 2.26 12.59
CA GLN A 76 5.04 3.61 12.26
C GLN A 76 5.93 4.20 13.38
N LYS A 77 5.61 3.96 14.64
CA LYS A 77 6.49 4.37 15.75
C LYS A 77 7.86 3.68 15.74
N LEU A 78 7.96 2.47 15.19
CA LEU A 78 9.25 1.82 15.01
C LEU A 78 10.11 2.53 13.95
N SER A 79 9.52 3.10 12.90
CA SER A 79 10.25 3.87 11.91
C SER A 79 10.95 5.10 12.51
N GLU A 80 10.36 5.71 13.54
CA GLU A 80 10.94 6.85 14.24
C GLU A 80 12.26 6.51 14.95
N GLN A 81 12.54 5.23 15.19
CA GLN A 81 13.77 4.74 15.81
C GLN A 81 14.87 4.48 14.78
N THR A 82 14.56 4.49 13.49
CA THR A 82 15.57 4.42 12.42
C THR A 82 16.35 5.72 12.33
N ARG A 83 17.55 5.67 11.74
CA ARG A 83 18.41 6.85 11.60
C ARG A 83 17.74 7.97 10.78
N LEU A 84 17.05 7.61 9.70
CA LEU A 84 16.42 8.56 8.76
C LEU A 84 14.96 8.85 9.09
N LYS A 85 14.34 8.06 9.96
CA LYS A 85 12.93 8.21 10.38
C LYS A 85 11.96 8.25 9.20
N ILE A 86 12.23 7.47 8.16
CA ILE A 86 11.34 7.37 7.01
C ILE A 86 10.14 6.51 7.42
N PRO A 87 8.89 7.00 7.28
CA PRO A 87 7.71 6.19 7.56
C PRO A 87 7.63 4.98 6.63
N TYR A 88 7.17 3.84 7.15
CA TYR A 88 6.96 2.65 6.33
C TYR A 88 5.78 2.80 5.38
N LEU A 89 5.92 2.31 4.16
CA LEU A 89 4.77 2.00 3.32
C LEU A 89 4.16 0.67 3.78
N ILE A 90 2.88 0.68 4.10
CA ILE A 90 2.16 -0.54 4.46
C ILE A 90 1.24 -0.88 3.30
N GLY A 91 1.47 -2.05 2.70
CA GLY A 91 0.73 -2.57 1.56
C GLY A 91 -0.15 -3.76 1.95
N MET A 92 -1.26 -3.93 1.22
CA MET A 92 -2.21 -5.01 1.45
C MET A 92 -2.95 -5.39 0.17
N ASP A 93 -3.29 -6.67 0.07
CA ASP A 93 -4.18 -7.17 -0.98
C ASP A 93 -5.61 -6.69 -0.76
N ALA A 94 -6.22 -6.15 -1.83
CA ALA A 94 -7.58 -5.64 -1.82
C ALA A 94 -8.34 -6.00 -3.12
N ALA A 95 -8.15 -7.22 -3.60
CA ALA A 95 -8.67 -7.65 -4.90
C ALA A 95 -10.20 -7.56 -5.01
N HIS A 96 -10.94 -7.75 -3.94
CA HIS A 96 -12.42 -7.65 -3.91
C HIS A 96 -12.93 -7.14 -2.54
N GLY A 97 -12.41 -6.03 -2.08
CA GLY A 97 -12.63 -5.45 -0.77
C GLY A 97 -11.46 -5.69 0.17
N TYR A 98 -11.54 -5.16 1.37
CA TYR A 98 -10.48 -5.35 2.37
C TYR A 98 -10.71 -6.65 3.15
N ALA A 99 -10.61 -7.79 2.44
CA ALA A 99 -11.02 -9.12 2.92
C ALA A 99 -10.06 -9.77 3.93
N MET A 100 -8.88 -9.18 4.14
CA MET A 100 -7.81 -9.80 4.95
C MET A 100 -8.02 -9.64 6.46
N LEU A 101 -8.84 -8.69 6.89
CA LEU A 101 -9.15 -8.49 8.31
C LEU A 101 -10.61 -8.79 8.64
N THR A 102 -10.84 -9.35 9.83
CA THR A 102 -12.18 -9.65 10.33
C THR A 102 -13.02 -8.39 10.48
N GLY A 103 -14.28 -8.46 10.08
CA GLY A 103 -15.23 -7.35 10.19
C GLY A 103 -15.14 -6.30 9.07
N ARG A 104 -14.30 -6.53 8.07
CA ARG A 104 -14.22 -5.69 6.87
C ARG A 104 -15.16 -6.19 5.77
N THR A 105 -15.46 -5.32 4.81
CA THR A 105 -16.39 -5.66 3.73
C THR A 105 -15.72 -6.50 2.66
N ILE A 106 -16.34 -7.62 2.32
CA ILE A 106 -15.94 -8.50 1.22
C ILE A 106 -16.97 -8.31 0.10
N PHE A 107 -16.49 -7.99 -1.09
CA PHE A 107 -17.30 -7.89 -2.30
C PHE A 107 -17.17 -9.16 -3.16
N PRO A 108 -18.05 -9.38 -4.14
CA PRO A 108 -17.84 -10.42 -5.14
C PRO A 108 -16.50 -10.22 -5.86
N THR A 109 -15.92 -11.31 -6.38
CA THR A 109 -14.67 -11.25 -7.13
C THR A 109 -14.78 -10.34 -8.36
N SER A 110 -13.66 -9.79 -8.83
CA SER A 110 -13.65 -8.83 -9.93
C SER A 110 -14.31 -9.35 -11.20
N ILE A 111 -14.14 -10.64 -11.53
CA ILE A 111 -14.81 -11.25 -12.68
C ILE A 111 -16.35 -11.29 -12.52
N SER A 112 -16.84 -11.54 -11.31
CA SER A 112 -18.28 -11.51 -11.02
C SER A 112 -18.83 -10.08 -11.09
N MET A 113 -18.05 -9.12 -10.62
CA MET A 113 -18.38 -7.70 -10.71
C MET A 113 -18.40 -7.23 -12.19
N ALA A 114 -17.44 -7.68 -13.01
CA ALA A 114 -17.38 -7.38 -14.43
C ALA A 114 -18.61 -7.91 -15.20
N ALA A 115 -19.13 -9.07 -14.83
CA ALA A 115 -20.34 -9.66 -15.43
C ALA A 115 -21.60 -8.80 -15.24
N THR A 116 -21.57 -7.81 -14.35
CA THR A 116 -22.67 -6.84 -14.19
C THR A 116 -22.67 -5.76 -15.26
N PHE A 117 -21.57 -5.52 -15.96
CA PHE A 117 -21.35 -4.41 -16.90
C PHE A 117 -21.68 -3.03 -16.28
N ASN A 118 -21.61 -2.91 -14.97
CA ASN A 118 -22.05 -1.73 -14.24
C ASN A 118 -20.86 -0.96 -13.64
N ARG A 119 -20.46 0.12 -14.31
CA ARG A 119 -19.33 0.99 -13.90
C ARG A 119 -19.58 1.64 -12.54
N GLU A 120 -20.81 2.11 -12.29
CA GLU A 120 -21.17 2.73 -11.02
C GLU A 120 -21.04 1.75 -9.85
N LEU A 121 -21.37 0.48 -10.07
CA LEU A 121 -21.20 -0.54 -9.03
C LEU A 121 -19.72 -0.75 -8.70
N ILE A 122 -18.85 -0.81 -9.72
CA ILE A 122 -17.39 -0.88 -9.51
C ILE A 122 -16.92 0.32 -8.70
N TYR A 123 -17.30 1.54 -9.10
CA TYR A 123 -16.97 2.76 -8.39
C TYR A 123 -17.34 2.66 -6.90
N ARG A 124 -18.59 2.34 -6.59
CA ARG A 124 -19.10 2.31 -5.20
C ARG A 124 -18.42 1.24 -4.33
N THR A 125 -18.21 0.04 -4.87
CA THR A 125 -17.58 -1.05 -4.12
C THR A 125 -16.10 -0.78 -3.87
N THR A 126 -15.40 -0.25 -4.86
CA THR A 126 -13.98 0.10 -4.71
C THR A 126 -13.79 1.32 -3.80
N SER A 127 -14.69 2.31 -3.86
CA SER A 127 -14.68 3.43 -2.93
C SER A 127 -14.81 2.96 -1.48
N LYS A 128 -15.76 2.05 -1.22
CA LYS A 128 -15.92 1.49 0.13
C LYS A 128 -14.69 0.71 0.59
N ALA A 129 -14.08 -0.08 -0.29
CA ALA A 129 -12.83 -0.78 0.01
C ALA A 129 -11.70 0.23 0.32
N GLY A 130 -11.56 1.28 -0.47
CA GLY A 130 -10.57 2.34 -0.27
C GLY A 130 -10.71 3.05 1.08
N GLU A 131 -11.94 3.41 1.47
CA GLU A 131 -12.23 3.98 2.78
C GLU A 131 -11.78 3.05 3.93
N GLU A 132 -12.11 1.76 3.85
CA GLU A 132 -11.73 0.78 4.88
C GLU A 132 -10.22 0.58 4.95
N ILE A 133 -9.53 0.49 3.81
CA ILE A 133 -8.07 0.38 3.71
C ILE A 133 -7.42 1.62 4.33
N ARG A 134 -7.84 2.81 3.90
CA ARG A 134 -7.26 4.07 4.38
C ARG A 134 -7.46 4.26 5.88
N SER A 135 -8.66 3.99 6.39
CA SER A 135 -8.97 4.09 7.82
C SER A 135 -8.20 3.08 8.68
N SER A 136 -7.69 2.01 8.07
CA SER A 136 -6.84 1.02 8.73
C SER A 136 -5.35 1.37 8.77
N GLY A 137 -4.94 2.52 8.18
CA GLY A 137 -3.54 2.93 8.16
C GLY A 137 -2.72 2.32 7.02
N ILE A 138 -3.37 1.71 6.03
CA ILE A 138 -2.74 1.14 4.85
C ILE A 138 -2.60 2.23 3.78
N HIS A 139 -1.42 2.29 3.13
CA HIS A 139 -1.09 3.32 2.14
C HIS A 139 -1.02 2.78 0.72
N TRP A 140 -0.93 1.46 0.56
CA TRP A 140 -0.68 0.82 -0.72
C TRP A 140 -1.61 -0.40 -0.90
N ALA A 141 -2.57 -0.30 -1.79
CA ALA A 141 -3.45 -1.41 -2.16
C ALA A 141 -2.91 -2.15 -3.39
N PHE A 142 -2.78 -3.47 -3.30
CA PHE A 142 -2.43 -4.32 -4.44
C PHE A 142 -3.69 -4.68 -5.22
N ALA A 143 -4.32 -3.64 -5.79
CA ALA A 143 -5.57 -3.71 -6.54
C ALA A 143 -5.69 -2.51 -7.50
N PRO A 144 -6.49 -2.61 -8.56
CA PRO A 144 -7.12 -3.83 -9.08
C PRO A 144 -6.16 -4.73 -9.87
N CYS A 145 -6.49 -6.03 -10.03
CA CYS A 145 -5.79 -6.93 -10.95
C CYS A 145 -6.30 -6.67 -12.38
N ILE A 146 -5.41 -6.14 -13.23
CA ILE A 146 -5.76 -5.66 -14.58
C ILE A 146 -5.32 -6.60 -15.71
N ASP A 147 -4.85 -7.78 -15.34
CA ASP A 147 -4.46 -8.80 -16.29
C ASP A 147 -5.65 -9.25 -17.15
N ILE A 148 -5.39 -9.53 -18.43
CA ILE A 148 -6.38 -10.04 -19.35
C ILE A 148 -6.32 -11.57 -19.37
N VAL A 149 -7.43 -12.22 -19.09
CA VAL A 149 -7.54 -13.68 -19.10
C VAL A 149 -7.38 -14.20 -20.53
N GLN A 150 -6.30 -14.94 -20.80
CA GLN A 150 -6.07 -15.59 -22.08
C GLN A 150 -6.31 -17.11 -22.01
N ASP A 151 -6.24 -17.69 -20.83
CA ASP A 151 -6.42 -19.11 -20.57
C ASP A 151 -7.13 -19.32 -19.24
N ALA A 152 -8.28 -19.99 -19.26
CA ALA A 152 -9.09 -20.26 -18.07
C ALA A 152 -8.40 -21.16 -17.02
N ARG A 153 -7.28 -21.82 -17.37
CA ARG A 153 -6.44 -22.60 -16.43
C ARG A 153 -5.60 -21.72 -15.50
N TRP A 154 -5.46 -20.43 -15.81
CA TRP A 154 -4.74 -19.51 -14.96
C TRP A 154 -5.44 -19.33 -13.61
N GLY A 155 -4.73 -19.62 -12.51
CA GLY A 155 -5.31 -19.67 -11.16
C GLY A 155 -5.88 -18.37 -10.63
N ARG A 156 -5.48 -17.21 -11.20
CA ARG A 156 -5.94 -15.88 -10.78
C ARG A 156 -7.04 -15.29 -11.68
N THR A 157 -7.67 -16.09 -12.53
CA THR A 157 -8.76 -15.66 -13.42
C THR A 157 -9.87 -14.93 -12.66
N GLY A 158 -10.25 -15.40 -11.47
CA GLY A 158 -11.30 -14.80 -10.64
C GLY A 158 -10.99 -13.38 -10.12
N GLU A 159 -9.71 -13.01 -10.04
CA GLU A 159 -9.28 -11.70 -9.55
C GLU A 159 -9.36 -10.59 -10.61
N THR A 160 -9.48 -10.97 -11.90
CA THR A 160 -9.48 -10.06 -13.04
C THR A 160 -10.89 -9.69 -13.48
N TYR A 161 -10.99 -8.74 -14.40
CA TYR A 161 -12.27 -8.35 -15.02
C TYR A 161 -12.65 -9.18 -16.25
N GLY A 162 -11.86 -10.21 -16.60
CA GLY A 162 -12.15 -11.16 -17.66
C GLY A 162 -11.22 -11.08 -18.87
N GLU A 163 -11.71 -11.57 -20.01
CA GLU A 163 -10.93 -11.73 -21.24
C GLU A 163 -11.00 -10.54 -22.20
N ASP A 164 -11.99 -9.64 -22.02
CA ASP A 164 -12.19 -8.49 -22.89
C ASP A 164 -11.36 -7.27 -22.39
N PRO A 165 -10.36 -6.82 -23.17
CA PRO A 165 -9.53 -5.68 -22.78
C PRO A 165 -10.30 -4.35 -22.75
N PHE A 166 -11.35 -4.19 -23.57
CA PHE A 166 -12.17 -2.99 -23.54
C PHE A 166 -13.00 -2.92 -22.26
N LEU A 167 -13.71 -3.99 -21.90
CA LEU A 167 -14.46 -4.07 -20.65
C LEU A 167 -13.55 -3.85 -19.43
N THR A 168 -12.41 -4.56 -19.38
CA THR A 168 -11.42 -4.39 -18.33
C THR A 168 -10.98 -2.93 -18.22
N SER A 169 -10.63 -2.28 -19.32
CA SER A 169 -10.19 -0.87 -19.34
C SER A 169 -11.27 0.08 -18.81
N GLU A 170 -12.53 -0.14 -19.16
CA GLU A 170 -13.63 0.72 -18.73
C GLU A 170 -13.94 0.57 -17.22
N LEU A 171 -13.87 -0.65 -16.70
CA LEU A 171 -14.13 -0.92 -15.28
C LEU A 171 -12.96 -0.50 -14.39
N VAL A 172 -11.73 -0.76 -14.82
CA VAL A 172 -10.52 -0.41 -14.09
C VAL A 172 -10.36 1.09 -13.91
N LYS A 173 -10.76 1.90 -14.89
CA LYS A 173 -10.76 3.38 -14.73
C LYS A 173 -11.52 3.81 -13.48
N GLU A 174 -12.69 3.23 -13.23
CA GLU A 174 -13.50 3.56 -12.06
C GLU A 174 -12.85 3.05 -10.76
N ALA A 175 -12.28 1.86 -10.78
CA ALA A 175 -11.59 1.30 -9.62
C ALA A 175 -10.36 2.13 -9.23
N ILE A 176 -9.49 2.47 -10.18
CA ILE A 176 -8.30 3.29 -9.94
C ILE A 176 -8.68 4.69 -9.45
N ARG A 177 -9.68 5.30 -10.10
CA ARG A 177 -10.18 6.62 -9.71
C ARG A 177 -10.58 6.67 -8.23
N CYS A 178 -11.31 5.64 -7.76
CA CYS A 178 -11.70 5.57 -6.36
C CYS A 178 -10.51 5.42 -5.42
N LEU A 179 -9.60 4.47 -5.70
CA LEU A 179 -8.46 4.20 -4.82
C LEU A 179 -7.55 5.42 -4.68
N LEU A 180 -7.42 6.26 -5.72
CA LEU A 180 -6.59 7.46 -5.68
C LEU A 180 -7.29 8.66 -5.01
N TYR A 181 -8.60 8.80 -5.17
CA TYR A 181 -9.33 10.00 -4.72
C TYR A 181 -10.08 9.84 -3.40
N THR A 182 -10.20 8.62 -2.85
CA THR A 182 -10.76 8.43 -1.51
C THR A 182 -9.87 8.98 -0.39
N SER A 183 -8.61 9.31 -0.68
CA SER A 183 -7.72 9.97 0.27
C SER A 183 -7.98 11.48 0.39
N ASP A 184 -8.61 12.12 -0.61
CA ASP A 184 -8.86 13.56 -0.62
C ASP A 184 -10.23 13.94 -0.01
N ALA A 185 -11.12 12.97 0.16
CA ALA A 185 -12.47 13.21 0.71
C ALA A 185 -12.51 13.41 2.25
N ALA A 186 -11.37 13.43 2.91
CA ALA A 186 -11.28 13.67 4.35
C ALA A 186 -10.93 15.13 4.71
N ASP A 187 -10.73 16.00 3.71
CA ASP A 187 -10.34 17.40 3.87
C ASP A 187 -11.48 18.41 3.55
N ASP A 188 -12.74 17.93 3.34
CA ASP A 188 -13.95 18.77 3.18
C ASP A 188 -14.84 18.76 4.43
#